data_f32c1a32e7fb3f576ed7beb9b1040215
#
_entry.id   f32c1a32e7fb3f576ed7beb9b1040215
#
_cell.length_a   1.000
_cell.length_b   1.000
_cell.length_c   1.000
_cell.angle_alpha   90.00
_cell.angle_beta   90.00
_cell.angle_gamma   90.00
#
_symmetry.space_group_name_H-M   'P 1'
#
loop_
_entity.id
_entity.type
_entity.pdbx_description
1 polymer ?
#
loop_
_entity_poly.entity_id
_entity_poly.type
_entity_poly.pdbx_seq_one_letter_code
_entity_poly.pdbx_strand_id
1 'polypeptide(L)'
;MKWNKLELRELPIEEQEDCGCEGMWIGPTPELDEEVLVTIPLPSGKFIDTYTDTWIEFDNGVGFENTDDDVIYWMELPQYNGELDD
;
A
#
# COMPACT_ATOMS: atom_id res chain seq x y z
N MET A 1 10.84 -11.57 8.10
CA MET A 1 9.85 -10.58 7.67
C MET A 1 10.03 -10.27 6.20
N LYS A 2 8.96 -10.19 5.48
CA LYS A 2 9.03 -10.05 4.04
C LYS A 2 8.19 -8.87 3.57
N TRP A 3 8.80 -7.97 2.82
CA TRP A 3 8.08 -6.85 2.23
C TRP A 3 7.25 -7.31 1.04
N ASN A 4 6.04 -6.78 0.94
CA ASN A 4 5.15 -7.02 -0.18
C ASN A 4 5.21 -5.83 -1.12
N LYS A 5 5.42 -6.09 -2.40
CA LYS A 5 5.46 -5.02 -3.39
C LYS A 5 4.07 -4.78 -3.95
N LEU A 6 3.62 -3.54 -3.90
CA LEU A 6 2.41 -3.07 -4.56
C LEU A 6 2.78 -2.10 -5.67
N GLU A 7 2.18 -2.29 -6.83
CA GLU A 7 2.41 -1.42 -7.97
C GLU A 7 1.06 -0.99 -8.52
N LEU A 8 0.88 0.32 -8.69
CA LEU A 8 -0.32 0.87 -9.29
C LEU A 8 -0.13 0.95 -10.80
N ARG A 9 -1.01 0.30 -11.55
CA ARG A 9 -1.02 0.38 -12.99
C ARG A 9 -2.22 1.20 -13.45
N GLU A 10 -1.95 2.15 -14.33
CA GLU A 10 -3.00 2.93 -14.94
C GLU A 10 -3.77 2.06 -15.92
N LEU A 11 -5.10 2.06 -15.79
CA LEU A 11 -5.95 1.29 -16.68
C LEU A 11 -6.18 2.04 -17.99
N PRO A 12 -6.39 1.33 -19.11
CA PRO A 12 -6.83 1.95 -20.35
C PRO A 12 -8.15 2.71 -20.13
N ILE A 13 -8.37 3.75 -20.90
CA ILE A 13 -9.56 4.60 -20.74
C ILE A 13 -10.85 3.79 -20.79
N GLU A 14 -10.92 2.79 -21.67
CA GLU A 14 -12.09 1.92 -21.79
C GLU A 14 -12.39 1.18 -20.48
N GLU A 15 -11.35 0.66 -19.82
CA GLU A 15 -11.52 -0.04 -18.56
C GLU A 15 -11.81 0.92 -17.40
N GLN A 16 -11.28 2.13 -17.46
CA GLN A 16 -11.60 3.15 -16.46
C GLN A 16 -13.08 3.48 -16.46
N GLU A 17 -13.68 3.57 -17.64
CA GLU A 17 -15.11 3.84 -17.77
C GLU A 17 -15.96 2.70 -17.23
N ASP A 18 -15.53 1.46 -17.45
CA ASP A 18 -16.29 0.29 -17.02
C ASP A 18 -16.26 0.09 -15.50
N CYS A 19 -15.13 0.29 -14.87
CA CYS A 19 -15.01 0.04 -13.43
C CYS A 19 -15.06 1.29 -12.57
N GLY A 20 -14.98 2.46 -13.16
CA GLY A 20 -14.97 3.70 -12.42
C GLY A 20 -13.68 3.97 -11.66
N CYS A 21 -12.61 3.24 -11.97
CA CYS A 21 -11.32 3.42 -11.32
C CYS A 21 -10.26 3.88 -12.32
N GLU A 22 -9.33 4.71 -11.86
CA GLU A 22 -8.25 5.19 -12.73
C GLU A 22 -7.10 4.21 -12.84
N GLY A 23 -6.96 3.30 -11.89
CA GLY A 23 -5.86 2.35 -11.89
C GLY A 23 -6.18 1.09 -11.11
N MET A 24 -5.27 0.14 -11.18
CA MET A 24 -5.40 -1.14 -10.51
C MET A 24 -4.11 -1.46 -9.76
N TRP A 25 -4.25 -1.94 -8.53
CA TRP A 25 -3.11 -2.38 -7.75
C TRP A 25 -2.71 -3.79 -8.14
N ILE A 26 -1.41 -3.99 -8.36
CA ILE A 26 -0.83 -5.29 -8.70
C ILE A 26 0.00 -5.75 -7.52
N GLY A 27 -0.35 -6.91 -6.99
CA GLY A 27 0.33 -7.50 -5.85
C GLY A 27 -0.60 -7.69 -4.65
N PRO A 28 -0.08 -8.24 -3.54
CA PRO A 28 -0.91 -8.41 -2.35
C PRO A 28 -1.22 -7.07 -1.70
N THR A 29 -2.45 -6.90 -1.24
CA THR A 29 -2.90 -5.67 -0.58
C THR A 29 -3.23 -5.96 0.88
N PRO A 30 -3.07 -4.95 1.77
CA PRO A 30 -3.57 -5.07 3.14
C PRO A 30 -5.09 -5.20 3.17
N GLU A 31 -5.65 -5.53 4.32
CA GLU A 31 -7.09 -5.51 4.50
C GLU A 31 -7.55 -4.06 4.72
N LEU A 32 -8.81 -3.80 4.40
CA LEU A 32 -9.36 -2.47 4.63
C LEU A 32 -9.26 -2.09 6.10
N ASP A 33 -8.86 -0.85 6.34
CA ASP A 33 -8.64 -0.28 7.67
C ASP A 33 -7.48 -0.91 8.44
N GLU A 34 -6.64 -1.69 7.76
CA GLU A 34 -5.45 -2.25 8.38
C GLU A 34 -4.29 -1.26 8.32
N GLU A 35 -3.65 -1.04 9.48
CA GLU A 35 -2.44 -0.23 9.54
C GLU A 35 -1.22 -1.12 9.35
N VAL A 36 -0.33 -0.72 8.45
CA VAL A 36 0.85 -1.52 8.10
C VAL A 36 2.08 -0.62 8.01
N LEU A 37 3.25 -1.24 8.01
CA LEU A 37 4.50 -0.53 7.72
C LEU A 37 4.62 -0.31 6.22
N VAL A 38 5.09 0.88 5.84
CA VAL A 38 5.19 1.27 4.43
C VAL A 38 6.55 1.91 4.18
N THR A 39 7.12 1.62 3.02
CA THR A 39 8.29 2.33 2.53
C THR A 39 8.19 2.48 1.02
N ILE A 40 8.86 3.48 0.48
CA ILE A 40 8.77 3.82 -0.93
C ILE A 40 10.18 3.89 -1.51
N PRO A 41 10.42 3.25 -2.67
CA PRO A 41 11.73 3.34 -3.33
C PRO A 41 11.93 4.73 -3.94
N LEU A 42 13.13 5.26 -3.77
CA LEU A 42 13.52 6.54 -4.36
C LEU A 42 14.23 6.30 -5.70
N PRO A 43 14.26 7.31 -6.59
CA PRO A 43 14.97 7.17 -7.86
C PRO A 43 16.45 6.82 -7.72
N SER A 44 17.06 7.13 -6.59
CA SER A 44 18.46 6.80 -6.33
C SER A 44 18.70 5.33 -6.00
N GLY A 45 17.64 4.52 -5.90
CA GLY A 45 17.74 3.12 -5.51
C GLY A 45 17.67 2.88 -4.00
N LYS A 46 17.53 3.93 -3.23
CA LYS A 46 17.35 3.84 -1.79
C LYS A 46 15.87 3.92 -1.44
N PHE A 47 15.55 3.58 -0.20
CA PHE A 47 14.18 3.68 0.30
C PHE A 47 14.08 4.83 1.29
N ILE A 48 12.92 5.45 1.36
CA ILE A 48 12.64 6.44 2.41
C ILE A 48 12.51 5.73 3.75
N ASP A 49 12.54 6.51 4.82
CA ASP A 49 12.35 5.94 6.15
C ASP A 49 10.99 5.24 6.24
N THR A 50 10.97 4.09 6.90
CA THR A 50 9.74 3.34 7.08
C THR A 50 8.78 4.11 7.99
N TYR A 51 7.52 4.12 7.60
CA TYR A 51 6.46 4.75 8.39
C TYR A 51 5.21 3.86 8.34
N THR A 52 4.20 4.21 9.13
CA THR A 52 2.94 3.47 9.10
C THR A 52 1.91 4.22 8.29
N ASP A 53 1.04 3.46 7.63
CA ASP A 53 -0.09 4.02 6.90
C ASP A 53 -1.23 3.02 6.94
N THR A 54 -2.43 3.48 6.64
CA THR A 54 -3.63 2.66 6.72
C THR A 54 -4.23 2.46 5.34
N TRP A 55 -4.60 1.22 5.04
CA TRP A 55 -5.24 0.87 3.77
C TRP A 55 -6.73 1.18 3.89
N ILE A 56 -7.21 2.10 3.06
CA ILE A 56 -8.60 2.56 3.15
C ILE A 56 -9.28 2.51 1.79
N GLU A 57 -10.60 2.63 1.82
CA GLU A 57 -11.40 2.70 0.61
C GLU A 57 -11.72 4.16 0.29
N PHE A 58 -11.48 4.53 -0.95
CA PHE A 58 -11.86 5.83 -1.48
C PHE A 58 -13.08 5.68 -2.40
N ASP A 59 -13.64 6.78 -2.82
CA ASP A 59 -14.81 6.78 -3.71
C ASP A 59 -14.55 6.07 -5.03
N ASN A 60 -13.30 6.09 -5.50
CA ASN A 60 -12.92 5.52 -6.80
C ASN A 60 -11.96 4.35 -6.69
N GLY A 61 -11.87 3.70 -5.54
CA GLY A 61 -11.01 2.54 -5.37
C GLY A 61 -10.43 2.45 -3.97
N VAL A 62 -9.31 1.75 -3.84
CA VAL A 62 -8.65 1.55 -2.56
C VAL A 62 -7.20 2.04 -2.64
N GLY A 63 -6.61 2.34 -1.50
CA GLY A 63 -5.23 2.78 -1.43
C GLY A 63 -4.84 3.13 -0.01
N PHE A 64 -3.62 3.65 0.13
CA PHE A 64 -3.16 4.12 1.43
C PHE A 64 -3.66 5.54 1.69
N GLU A 65 -3.98 5.80 2.94
CA GLU A 65 -4.56 7.09 3.34
C GLU A 65 -3.62 8.26 3.07
N ASN A 66 -2.33 8.08 3.33
CA ASN A 66 -1.34 9.16 3.23
C ASN A 66 -0.29 8.95 2.13
N THR A 67 -0.33 7.81 1.44
CA THR A 67 0.68 7.47 0.44
C THR A 67 0.00 7.33 -0.93
N ASP A 68 0.45 8.12 -1.91
CA ASP A 68 -0.11 8.04 -3.25
C ASP A 68 0.94 7.79 -4.34
N ASP A 69 2.00 7.10 -3.98
CA ASP A 69 3.03 6.69 -4.94
C ASP A 69 2.60 5.46 -5.73
N ASP A 70 3.17 5.32 -6.94
CA ASP A 70 2.82 4.23 -7.83
C ASP A 70 3.45 2.89 -7.42
N VAL A 71 4.55 2.92 -6.71
CA VAL A 71 5.23 1.72 -6.22
C VAL A 71 5.43 1.86 -4.72
N ILE A 72 4.90 0.90 -3.98
CA ILE A 72 4.90 0.91 -2.52
C ILE A 72 5.31 -0.47 -2.02
N TYR A 73 6.16 -0.52 -1.01
CA TYR A 73 6.45 -1.75 -0.29
C TYR A 73 5.82 -1.66 1.09
N TRP A 74 5.12 -2.71 1.49
CA TRP A 74 4.44 -2.74 2.78
C TRP A 74 4.63 -4.09 3.45
N MET A 75 4.47 -4.11 4.77
CA MET A 75 4.46 -5.34 5.54
C MET A 75 3.60 -5.15 6.77
N GLU A 76 3.10 -6.27 7.30
CA GLU A 76 2.28 -6.21 8.50
C GLU A 76 3.09 -5.68 9.68
N LEU A 77 2.41 -4.91 10.53
CA LEU A 77 3.03 -4.46 11.77
C LEU A 77 3.29 -5.66 12.67
N PRO A 78 4.45 -5.69 13.36
CA PRO A 78 4.67 -6.72 14.37
C PRO A 78 3.56 -6.65 15.40
N GLN A 79 2.88 -7.76 15.61
CA GLN A 79 1.79 -7.80 16.56
C GLN A 79 2.30 -8.03 17.96
N TYR A 80 1.79 -7.23 18.87
CA TYR A 80 2.04 -7.43 20.28
C TYR A 80 1.15 -8.57 20.77
N ASN A 81 1.78 -9.61 21.31
CA ASN A 81 1.04 -10.81 21.70
C ASN A 81 0.64 -10.84 23.19
N GLY A 82 0.76 -9.73 23.88
CA GLY A 82 0.40 -9.64 25.28
C GLY A 82 1.53 -9.95 26.25
N GLU A 83 2.71 -10.28 25.74
CA GLU A 83 3.86 -10.58 26.55
C GLU A 83 4.95 -9.54 26.38
N LEU A 84 5.24 -8.83 27.43
CA LEU A 84 6.35 -7.87 27.45
C LEU A 84 7.51 -8.49 28.18
N ASP A 85 8.64 -8.60 27.52
CA ASP A 85 9.89 -9.06 28.10
C ASP A 85 10.71 -7.87 28.56
N ASP A 86 10.44 -7.40 29.70
CA ASP A 86 11.24 -6.28 30.23
C ASP A 86 11.84 -6.60 31.58
#